data_a5f0a1ccf0f9f877de0eac9934df7df3
#
_entry.id   a5f0a1ccf0f9f877de0eac9934df7df3
#
_cell.length_a   1.000
_cell.length_b   1.000
_cell.length_c   1.000
_cell.angle_alpha   90.00
_cell.angle_beta   90.00
_cell.angle_gamma   90.00
#
_symmetry.space_group_name_H-M   'P 1'
#
loop_
_entity.id
_entity.type
_entity.pdbx_description
1 polymer ?
#
loop_
_entity_poly.entity_id
_entity_poly.type
_entity_poly.pdbx_seq_one_letter_code
_entity_poly.pdbx_strand_id
1 'polypeptide(L)'
;KPRFMLLDEPFAGIDPISVVEIQRIVKQLRARGIGILITDHNVRETLGICDRAYIMSDGGVLAKGAPAEVLANDRVREVYLGKEFRM
;
A
#
# COMPACT_ATOMS: atom_id res chain seq x y z
N LYS A 1 -22.00 -9.93 7.96
CA LYS A 1 -20.92 -9.42 8.81
C LYS A 1 -19.71 -9.04 7.96
N PRO A 2 -19.12 -7.88 8.24
CA PRO A 2 -17.88 -7.53 7.53
C PRO A 2 -16.76 -8.47 7.95
N ARG A 3 -15.94 -8.83 6.98
CA ARG A 3 -14.77 -9.63 7.24
C ARG A 3 -13.54 -8.79 6.97
N PHE A 4 -12.55 -8.93 7.81
CA PHE A 4 -11.30 -8.20 7.67
C PHE A 4 -10.12 -9.14 7.73
N MET A 5 -9.11 -8.80 6.98
CA MET A 5 -7.85 -9.51 6.99
C MET A 5 -6.74 -8.49 7.19
N LEU A 6 -5.81 -8.81 8.08
CA LEU A 6 -4.64 -7.96 8.32
C LEU A 6 -3.42 -8.64 7.71
N LEU A 7 -2.73 -7.91 6.85
CA LEU A 7 -1.50 -8.38 6.24
C LEU A 7 -0.37 -7.45 6.68
N ASP A 8 0.58 -8.01 7.41
CA ASP A 8 1.71 -7.24 7.93
C ASP A 8 2.94 -7.51 7.06
N GLU A 9 3.34 -6.49 6.32
CA GLU A 9 4.49 -6.52 5.42
C GLU A 9 4.48 -7.72 4.46
N PRO A 10 3.36 -7.91 3.73
CA PRO A 10 3.26 -9.07 2.84
C PRO A 10 4.26 -9.05 1.68
N PHE A 11 4.82 -7.87 1.37
CA PHE A 11 5.77 -7.75 0.26
C PHE A 11 7.23 -7.74 0.70
N ALA A 12 7.48 -7.88 1.99
CA ALA A 12 8.85 -7.80 2.50
C ALA A 12 9.65 -9.02 2.08
N GLY A 13 10.80 -8.78 1.44
CA GLY A 13 11.75 -9.83 1.12
C GLY A 13 11.30 -10.85 0.09
N ILE A 14 10.28 -10.56 -0.70
CA ILE A 14 9.83 -11.50 -1.72
C ILE A 14 10.22 -11.02 -3.12
N ASP A 15 10.24 -11.96 -4.06
CA ASP A 15 10.62 -11.64 -5.42
C ASP A 15 9.47 -11.00 -6.21
N PRO A 16 9.78 -10.39 -7.37
CA PRO A 16 8.77 -9.69 -8.16
C PRO A 16 7.60 -10.55 -8.62
N ILE A 17 7.85 -11.82 -8.90
CA ILE A 17 6.78 -12.71 -9.33
C ILE A 17 5.81 -12.97 -8.19
N SER A 18 6.35 -13.19 -6.99
CA SER A 18 5.52 -13.42 -5.82
C SER A 18 4.72 -12.18 -5.44
N VAL A 19 5.30 -10.98 -5.65
CA VAL A 19 4.57 -9.74 -5.42
C VAL A 19 3.31 -9.70 -6.26
N VAL A 20 3.41 -10.02 -7.54
CA VAL A 20 2.26 -10.02 -8.45
C VAL A 20 1.20 -11.02 -7.97
N GLU A 21 1.63 -12.20 -7.50
CA GLU A 21 0.69 -13.20 -7.01
C GLU A 21 -0.07 -12.70 -5.78
N ILE A 22 0.64 -12.07 -4.85
CA ILE A 22 -0.01 -11.53 -3.65
C ILE A 22 -1.00 -10.45 -4.03
N GLN A 23 -0.63 -9.57 -4.95
CA GLN A 23 -1.52 -8.50 -5.41
C GLN A 23 -2.79 -9.09 -6.03
N ARG A 24 -2.65 -10.15 -6.80
CA ARG A 24 -3.80 -10.80 -7.42
C ARG A 24 -4.74 -11.39 -6.38
N ILE A 25 -4.17 -12.05 -5.38
CA ILE A 25 -4.96 -12.65 -4.30
C ILE A 25 -5.72 -11.57 -3.53
N VAL A 26 -5.05 -10.47 -3.21
CA VAL A 26 -5.69 -9.36 -2.50
C VAL A 26 -6.87 -8.81 -3.28
N LYS A 27 -6.69 -8.63 -4.59
CA LYS A 27 -7.79 -8.12 -5.43
C LYS A 27 -8.96 -9.09 -5.46
N GLN A 28 -8.70 -10.39 -5.47
CA GLN A 28 -9.77 -11.38 -5.45
C GLN A 28 -10.53 -11.34 -4.13
N LEU A 29 -9.83 -11.19 -3.02
CA LEU A 29 -10.47 -11.11 -1.72
C LEU A 29 -11.32 -9.86 -1.60
N ARG A 30 -10.83 -8.75 -2.12
CA ARG A 30 -11.61 -7.50 -2.14
C ARG A 30 -12.89 -7.67 -2.94
N ALA A 31 -12.81 -8.34 -4.06
CA ALA A 31 -13.98 -8.58 -4.90
C ALA A 31 -15.04 -9.41 -4.18
N ARG A 32 -14.63 -10.16 -3.18
CA ARG A 32 -15.56 -10.96 -2.37
C ARG A 32 -16.10 -10.20 -1.17
N GLY A 33 -15.77 -8.93 -1.05
CA GLY A 33 -16.27 -8.10 0.03
C GLY A 33 -15.44 -8.15 1.30
N ILE A 34 -14.22 -8.67 1.23
CA ILE A 34 -13.33 -8.74 2.40
C ILE A 34 -12.53 -7.46 2.49
N GLY A 35 -12.59 -6.80 3.65
CA GLY A 35 -11.76 -5.64 3.91
C GLY A 35 -10.35 -6.07 4.24
N ILE A 36 -9.36 -5.39 3.67
CA ILE A 36 -7.97 -5.77 3.88
C ILE A 36 -7.18 -4.56 4.33
N LEU A 37 -6.45 -4.72 5.43
CA LEU A 37 -5.54 -3.71 5.93
C LEU A 37 -4.13 -4.22 5.71
N ILE A 38 -3.34 -3.45 4.99
CA ILE A 38 -1.96 -3.82 4.69
C ILE A 38 -1.02 -2.80 5.31
N THR A 39 -0.01 -3.29 6.03
CA THR A 39 1.07 -2.44 6.52
C THR A 39 2.35 -2.90 5.83
N ASP A 40 3.02 -1.99 5.12
CA ASP A 40 4.21 -2.35 4.39
C ASP A 40 5.04 -1.11 4.06
N HIS A 41 6.33 -1.30 3.92
CA HIS A 41 7.25 -0.25 3.48
C HIS A 41 7.37 -0.22 1.95
N ASN A 42 6.88 -1.23 1.29
CA ASN A 42 6.91 -1.30 -0.17
C ASN A 42 5.76 -0.49 -0.73
N VAL A 43 5.93 0.83 -0.74
CA VAL A 43 4.87 1.78 -1.02
C VAL A 43 4.27 1.58 -2.41
N ARG A 44 5.12 1.39 -3.42
CA ARG A 44 4.64 1.23 -4.79
C ARG A 44 3.71 0.02 -4.94
N GLU A 45 4.15 -1.13 -4.42
CA GLU A 45 3.38 -2.35 -4.53
C GLU A 45 2.07 -2.25 -3.76
N THR A 46 2.14 -1.66 -2.58
CA THR A 46 0.96 -1.51 -1.73
C THR A 46 -0.05 -0.55 -2.33
N LEU A 47 0.41 0.60 -2.81
CA LEU A 47 -0.48 1.57 -3.41
C LEU A 47 -1.15 1.05 -4.67
N GLY A 48 -0.51 0.11 -5.36
CA GLY A 48 -1.06 -0.47 -6.56
C GLY A 48 -2.31 -1.30 -6.35
N ILE A 49 -2.61 -1.68 -5.10
CA ILE A 49 -3.73 -2.56 -4.81
C ILE A 49 -4.68 -2.01 -3.76
N CYS A 50 -4.43 -0.83 -3.21
CA CYS A 50 -5.31 -0.31 -2.18
C CYS A 50 -6.22 0.79 -2.72
N ASP A 51 -7.38 0.95 -2.07
CA ASP A 51 -8.33 1.99 -2.41
C ASP A 51 -7.99 3.29 -1.69
N ARG A 52 -7.44 3.17 -0.50
CA ARG A 52 -7.03 4.31 0.30
C ARG A 52 -5.74 3.97 1.01
N ALA A 53 -4.93 4.96 1.25
CA ALA A 53 -3.67 4.77 1.93
C ALA A 53 -3.47 5.86 2.98
N TYR A 54 -2.76 5.47 4.02
CA TYR A 54 -2.33 6.40 5.07
C TYR A 54 -0.83 6.28 5.15
N ILE A 55 -0.15 7.40 4.96
CA ILE A 55 1.31 7.42 5.08
C ILE A 55 1.66 7.96 6.46
N MET A 56 2.39 7.16 7.23
CA MET A 56 2.75 7.51 8.60
C MET A 56 4.20 7.98 8.67
N SER A 57 4.44 8.99 9.48
CA SER A 57 5.78 9.50 9.71
C SER A 57 5.83 10.17 11.07
N ASP A 58 6.88 9.88 11.83
CA ASP A 58 7.11 10.50 13.15
C ASP A 58 5.88 10.42 14.06
N GLY A 59 5.22 9.27 14.05
CA GLY A 59 4.09 9.02 14.94
C GLY A 59 2.79 9.67 14.52
N GLY A 60 2.72 10.22 13.32
CA GLY A 60 1.51 10.84 12.83
C GLY A 60 1.22 10.50 11.38
N VAL A 61 0.07 10.93 10.91
CA VAL A 61 -0.32 10.74 9.52
C VAL A 61 0.24 11.88 8.68
N LEU A 62 1.13 11.54 7.76
CA LEU A 62 1.72 12.49 6.84
C LEU A 62 0.77 12.82 5.69
N ALA A 63 0.09 11.82 5.18
CA ALA A 63 -0.85 11.98 4.08
C ALA A 63 -1.85 10.83 4.10
N LYS A 64 -3.02 11.07 3.53
CA LYS A 64 -4.04 10.04 3.39
C LYS A 64 -4.88 10.33 2.16
N GLY A 65 -5.51 9.30 1.62
CA GLY A 65 -6.38 9.44 0.48
C GLY A 65 -6.20 8.32 -0.52
N ALA A 66 -6.70 8.54 -1.73
CA ALA A 66 -6.51 7.59 -2.82
C ALA A 66 -5.02 7.55 -3.19
N PRO A 67 -4.56 6.44 -3.78
CA PRO A 67 -3.15 6.33 -4.15
C PRO A 67 -2.61 7.49 -4.97
N ALA A 68 -3.39 7.97 -5.93
CA ALA A 68 -2.94 9.10 -6.76
C ALA A 68 -2.73 10.37 -5.94
N GLU A 69 -3.60 10.60 -4.95
CA GLU A 69 -3.47 11.76 -4.08
C GLU A 69 -2.24 11.67 -3.20
N VAL A 70 -1.99 10.48 -2.67
CA VAL A 70 -0.83 10.24 -1.81
C VAL A 70 0.46 10.43 -2.60
N LEU A 71 0.51 9.90 -3.81
CA LEU A 71 1.71 10.00 -4.65
C LEU A 71 1.96 11.43 -5.13
N ALA A 72 0.93 12.24 -5.20
CA ALA A 72 1.07 13.65 -5.60
C ALA A 72 1.59 14.53 -4.45
N ASN A 73 1.61 14.01 -3.25
CA ASN A 73 2.05 14.77 -2.07
C ASN A 73 3.57 14.87 -2.05
N ASP A 74 4.09 16.09 -2.10
CA ASP A 74 5.53 16.31 -2.13
C ASP A 74 6.25 15.78 -0.90
N ARG A 75 5.62 15.88 0.26
CA ARG A 75 6.24 15.40 1.49
C ARG A 75 6.36 13.89 1.51
N VAL A 76 5.37 13.21 0.97
CA VAL A 76 5.43 11.75 0.83
C VAL A 76 6.60 11.36 -0.05
N ARG A 77 6.76 12.06 -1.16
CA ARG A 77 7.85 11.79 -2.07
C ARG A 77 9.21 11.99 -1.41
N GLU A 78 9.34 13.04 -0.63
CA GLU A 78 10.59 13.30 0.06
C GLU A 78 10.90 12.24 1.11
N VAL A 79 9.92 11.87 1.92
CA VAL A 79 10.14 11.01 3.08
C VAL A 79 10.24 9.54 2.70
N TYR A 80 9.35 9.07 1.85
CA TYR A 80 9.23 7.64 1.59
C TYR A 80 9.72 7.19 0.23
N LEU A 81 9.54 8.03 -0.78
CA LEU A 81 9.84 7.62 -2.14
C LEU A 81 11.21 8.09 -2.60
N GLY A 82 11.67 9.20 -2.00
CA GLY A 82 12.96 9.74 -2.34
C GLY A 82 12.99 10.35 -3.72
N LYS A 83 14.14 10.91 -4.07
CA LYS A 83 14.29 11.60 -5.35
C LYS A 83 14.37 10.63 -6.51
N GLU A 84 14.70 9.38 -6.23
CA GLU A 84 14.86 8.38 -7.28
C GLU A 84 13.57 7.67 -7.64
N PHE A 85 12.49 7.96 -6.94
CA PHE A 85 11.21 7.35 -7.24
C PHE A 85 10.69 7.84 -8.60
N ARG A 86 10.31 6.91 -9.44
CA ARG A 86 9.71 7.21 -10.76
C ARG A 86 8.41 6.44 -10.90
N MET A 87 7.40 7.15 -11.32
CA MET A 87 6.12 6.50 -11.63
C MET A 87 6.13 6.00 -13.07
#